data_15969f87e51fbd27d1c97525321db367
#
_entry.id   15969f87e51fbd27d1c97525321db367
#
_cell.length_a   1.000
_cell.length_b   1.000
_cell.length_c   1.000
_cell.angle_alpha   90.00
_cell.angle_beta   90.00
_cell.angle_gamma   90.00
#
_symmetry.space_group_name_H-M   'P 1'
#
loop_
_entity.id
_entity.type
_entity.pdbx_description
1 polymer ?
#
loop_
_entity_poly.entity_id
_entity_poly.type
_entity_poly.pdbx_seq_one_letter_code
_entity_poly.pdbx_strand_id
1 'polypeptide(L)'
;METNNELVRANEINATITPEMLEASANLTKLKVAITLSPEYIELVKPGEFFRGIFWGFSEMTVNDQVTGEQRVIPAAAFLVDKAIKINGGVALVSMCQKSGIEKGTPVEVTFKEKKGNLKIYSLTLLA
;
A
#
# COMPACT_ATOMS: atom_id res chain seq x y z
N MET A 1 6.18 21.02 33.26
CA MET A 1 7.46 20.54 32.74
C MET A 1 7.40 20.08 31.28
N GLU A 2 6.21 19.74 30.77
CA GLU A 2 6.02 19.43 29.36
C GLU A 2 6.45 20.57 28.45
N THR A 3 6.17 21.80 28.82
CA THR A 3 6.53 23.00 28.06
C THR A 3 8.04 23.13 27.85
N ASN A 4 8.84 22.79 28.89
CA ASN A 4 10.29 22.84 28.78
C ASN A 4 10.84 21.76 27.85
N ASN A 5 10.23 20.56 27.84
CA ASN A 5 10.62 19.47 26.95
C ASN A 5 10.29 19.80 25.50
N GLU A 6 9.15 20.44 25.26
CA GLU A 6 8.78 20.89 23.92
C GLU A 6 9.75 21.96 23.38
N LEU A 7 10.17 22.91 24.23
CA LEU A 7 11.13 23.92 23.87
C LEU A 7 12.50 23.33 23.54
N VAL A 8 12.94 22.33 24.32
CA VAL A 8 14.21 21.63 24.06
C VAL A 8 14.14 20.89 22.73
N ARG A 9 13.03 20.19 22.46
CA ARG A 9 12.84 19.49 21.19
C ARG A 9 12.83 20.44 20.00
N ALA A 10 12.14 21.57 20.12
CA ALA A 10 12.09 22.58 19.07
C ALA A 10 13.49 23.12 18.77
N ASN A 11 14.29 23.38 19.81
CA ASN A 11 15.66 23.85 19.67
C ASN A 11 16.55 22.80 19.00
N GLU A 12 16.39 21.53 19.38
CA GLU A 12 17.13 20.42 18.76
C GLU A 12 16.79 20.28 17.28
N ILE A 13 15.52 20.37 16.92
CA ILE A 13 15.08 20.32 15.53
C ILE A 13 15.69 21.48 14.74
N ASN A 14 15.62 22.70 15.28
CA ASN A 14 16.18 23.88 14.63
C ASN A 14 17.69 23.77 14.43
N ALA A 15 18.39 23.16 15.40
CA ALA A 15 19.84 23.00 15.33
C ALA A 15 20.27 22.01 14.25
N THR A 16 19.39 21.06 13.87
CA THR A 16 19.71 20.07 12.85
C THR A 16 19.32 20.51 11.43
N ILE A 17 18.54 21.58 11.29
CA ILE A 17 18.15 22.10 9.97
C ILE A 17 19.23 23.01 9.42
N THR A 18 19.78 22.68 8.27
CA THR A 18 20.80 23.45 7.58
C THR A 18 20.19 24.43 6.59
N PRO A 19 20.92 25.50 6.19
CA PRO A 19 20.45 26.38 5.11
C PRO A 19 20.17 25.64 3.80
N GLU A 20 20.97 24.62 3.48
CA GLU A 20 20.79 23.79 2.30
C GLU A 20 19.47 23.02 2.34
N MET A 21 19.10 22.50 3.52
CA MET A 21 17.84 21.81 3.71
C MET A 21 16.65 22.76 3.54
N LEU A 22 16.76 23.99 4.05
CA LEU A 22 15.72 25.00 3.89
C LEU A 22 15.52 25.37 2.42
N GLU A 23 16.61 25.55 1.68
CA GLU A 23 16.55 25.84 0.25
C GLU A 23 15.95 24.67 -0.53
N ALA A 24 16.40 23.46 -0.25
CA ALA A 24 15.83 22.25 -0.88
C ALA A 24 14.34 22.14 -0.61
N SER A 25 13.90 22.41 0.62
CA SER A 25 12.49 22.40 1.01
C SER A 25 11.66 23.38 0.18
N ALA A 26 12.20 24.59 -0.05
CA ALA A 26 11.52 25.62 -0.84
C ALA A 26 11.37 25.20 -2.32
N ASN A 27 12.27 24.36 -2.83
CA ASN A 27 12.26 23.90 -4.22
C ASN A 27 11.44 22.64 -4.46
N LEU A 28 10.88 22.00 -3.41
CA LEU A 28 10.14 20.74 -3.54
C LEU A 28 8.89 20.88 -4.42
N THR A 29 8.27 22.05 -4.46
CA THR A 29 7.09 22.29 -5.31
C THR A 29 7.35 22.09 -6.79
N LYS A 30 8.61 22.15 -7.23
CA LYS A 30 9.01 21.94 -8.62
C LYS A 30 9.15 20.47 -8.99
N LEU A 31 9.19 19.59 -7.98
CA LEU A 31 9.33 18.16 -8.20
C LEU A 31 7.98 17.52 -8.50
N LYS A 32 8.03 16.48 -9.33
CA LYS A 32 6.85 15.65 -9.61
C LYS A 32 6.77 14.52 -8.60
N VAL A 33 5.56 14.05 -8.34
CA VAL A 33 5.36 12.87 -7.49
C VAL A 33 6.04 11.68 -8.14
N ALA A 34 7.00 11.07 -7.43
CA ALA A 34 7.68 9.86 -7.87
C ALA A 34 6.90 8.61 -7.46
N ILE A 35 6.43 8.56 -6.21
CA ILE A 35 5.70 7.43 -5.66
C ILE A 35 4.88 7.90 -4.45
N THR A 36 3.70 7.32 -4.29
CA THR A 36 2.87 7.53 -3.10
C THR A 36 3.02 6.31 -2.20
N LEU A 37 3.55 6.52 -0.99
CA LEU A 37 3.81 5.44 -0.04
C LEU A 37 2.61 5.11 0.85
N SER A 38 1.63 6.02 0.97
CA SER A 38 0.40 5.73 1.70
C SER A 38 -0.40 4.70 0.91
N PRO A 39 -0.71 3.52 1.50
CA PRO A 39 -1.43 2.48 0.77
C PRO A 39 -2.82 2.93 0.37
N GLU A 40 -3.20 2.61 -0.85
CA GLU A 40 -4.56 2.80 -1.35
C GLU A 40 -5.17 1.42 -1.64
N TYR A 41 -6.47 1.29 -1.46
CA TYR A 41 -7.14 0.04 -1.78
C TYR A 41 -7.40 -0.06 -3.28
N ILE A 42 -7.15 -1.26 -3.84
CA ILE A 42 -7.53 -1.56 -5.21
C ILE A 42 -8.53 -2.71 -5.18
N GLU A 43 -9.69 -2.50 -5.81
CA GLU A 43 -10.73 -3.51 -5.86
C GLU A 43 -11.13 -3.76 -7.30
N LEU A 44 -11.20 -5.03 -7.67
CA LEU A 44 -11.74 -5.47 -8.95
C LEU A 44 -13.20 -5.89 -8.72
N VAL A 45 -14.13 -5.27 -9.40
CA VAL A 45 -15.57 -5.38 -9.14
C VAL A 45 -16.26 -6.35 -10.09
N LYS A 46 -15.87 -6.32 -11.35
CA LYS A 46 -16.52 -7.13 -12.40
C LYS A 46 -15.56 -8.18 -12.95
N PRO A 47 -16.05 -9.39 -13.27
CA PRO A 47 -15.24 -10.39 -13.94
C PRO A 47 -14.61 -9.84 -15.21
N GLY A 48 -13.32 -10.11 -15.40
CA GLY A 48 -12.54 -9.61 -16.52
C GLY A 48 -11.74 -8.36 -16.21
N GLU A 49 -12.06 -7.63 -15.15
CA GLU A 49 -11.24 -6.51 -14.72
C GLU A 49 -9.87 -6.99 -14.24
N PHE A 50 -8.85 -6.20 -14.49
CA PHE A 50 -7.49 -6.56 -14.12
C PHE A 50 -6.67 -5.32 -13.80
N PHE A 51 -5.53 -5.55 -13.13
CA PHE A 51 -4.49 -4.55 -13.02
C PHE A 51 -3.13 -5.20 -13.21
N ARG A 52 -2.15 -4.41 -13.60
CA ARG A 52 -0.74 -4.78 -13.66
C ARG A 52 0.04 -3.95 -12.66
N GLY A 53 0.98 -4.61 -11.99
CA GLY A 53 1.81 -3.93 -11.01
C GLY A 53 3.00 -4.78 -10.63
N ILE A 54 3.80 -4.25 -9.75
CA ILE A 54 4.95 -4.98 -9.19
C ILE A 54 4.55 -5.46 -7.80
N PHE A 55 4.62 -6.78 -7.57
CA PHE A 55 4.33 -7.32 -6.25
C PHE A 55 5.30 -6.70 -5.23
N TRP A 56 4.77 -6.14 -4.16
CA TRP A 56 5.55 -5.39 -3.18
C TRP A 56 5.52 -6.01 -1.79
N GLY A 57 5.10 -7.25 -1.68
CA GLY A 57 5.02 -7.98 -0.41
C GLY A 57 3.64 -7.93 0.19
N PHE A 58 3.58 -8.12 1.50
CA PHE A 58 2.33 -8.16 2.24
C PHE A 58 2.23 -6.98 3.18
N SER A 59 1.01 -6.54 3.39
CA SER A 59 0.66 -5.48 4.31
C SER A 59 -0.52 -5.94 5.14
N GLU A 60 -1.13 -5.03 5.84
CA GLU A 60 -2.32 -5.28 6.64
C GLU A 60 -3.37 -4.23 6.31
N MET A 61 -4.62 -4.62 6.43
CA MET A 61 -5.72 -3.67 6.34
C MET A 61 -6.71 -3.92 7.45
N THR A 62 -7.40 -2.86 7.86
CA THR A 62 -8.42 -2.94 8.88
C THR A 62 -9.78 -3.04 8.22
N VAL A 63 -10.57 -4.02 8.61
CA VAL A 63 -11.93 -4.21 8.15
C VAL A 63 -12.89 -4.15 9.33
N ASN A 64 -14.09 -3.69 9.08
CA ASN A 64 -15.16 -3.68 10.07
C ASN A 64 -16.06 -4.88 9.84
N ASP A 65 -16.31 -5.64 10.91
CA ASP A 65 -17.30 -6.71 10.87
C ASP A 65 -18.68 -6.08 10.79
N GLN A 66 -19.46 -6.42 9.77
CA GLN A 66 -20.77 -5.86 9.54
C GLN A 66 -21.81 -6.32 10.58
N VAL A 67 -21.59 -7.45 11.21
CA VAL A 67 -22.50 -8.02 12.20
C VAL A 67 -22.22 -7.47 13.59
N THR A 68 -20.95 -7.48 14.02
CA THR A 68 -20.55 -7.08 15.36
C THR A 68 -20.08 -5.64 15.46
N GLY A 69 -19.71 -5.02 14.33
CA GLY A 69 -19.11 -3.70 14.29
C GLY A 69 -17.67 -3.67 14.76
N GLU A 70 -17.11 -4.80 15.10
CA GLU A 70 -15.72 -4.88 15.56
C GLU A 70 -14.76 -4.65 14.41
N GLN A 71 -13.66 -3.97 14.71
CA GLN A 71 -12.55 -3.83 13.78
C GLN A 71 -11.60 -5.01 13.91
N ARG A 72 -11.13 -5.51 12.80
CA ARG A 72 -10.08 -6.52 12.79
C ARG A 72 -9.08 -6.23 11.70
N VAL A 73 -7.85 -6.66 11.93
CA VAL A 73 -6.76 -6.51 10.99
C VAL A 73 -6.61 -7.82 10.20
N ILE A 74 -6.57 -7.71 8.88
CA ILE A 74 -6.38 -8.86 8.00
C ILE A 74 -5.14 -8.65 7.13
N PRO A 75 -4.51 -9.74 6.66
CA PRO A 75 -3.40 -9.61 5.73
C PRO A 75 -3.87 -9.11 4.37
N ALA A 76 -3.02 -8.37 3.69
CA ALA A 76 -3.28 -7.85 2.36
C ALA A 76 -2.05 -8.02 1.48
N ALA A 77 -2.27 -8.26 0.18
CA ALA A 77 -1.20 -8.24 -0.80
C ALA A 77 -1.00 -6.81 -1.28
N ALA A 78 0.26 -6.40 -1.38
CA ALA A 78 0.63 -5.05 -1.81
C ALA A 78 1.25 -5.10 -3.20
N PHE A 79 0.91 -4.10 -4.02
CA PHE A 79 1.41 -3.97 -5.39
C PHE A 79 1.75 -2.52 -5.68
N LEU A 80 2.85 -2.31 -6.36
CA LEU A 80 3.17 -1.00 -6.92
C LEU A 80 2.46 -0.89 -8.27
N VAL A 81 1.43 -0.05 -8.32
CA VAL A 81 0.61 0.16 -9.51
C VAL A 81 0.72 1.63 -9.88
N ASP A 82 1.24 1.90 -11.07
CA ASP A 82 1.58 3.25 -11.49
C ASP A 82 2.53 3.89 -10.46
N LYS A 83 2.17 4.94 -9.80
CA LYS A 83 3.02 5.65 -8.83
C LYS A 83 2.50 5.52 -7.41
N ALA A 84 1.78 4.45 -7.11
CA ALA A 84 1.16 4.26 -5.80
C ALA A 84 1.24 2.81 -5.35
N ILE A 85 1.28 2.63 -4.04
CA ILE A 85 1.15 1.30 -3.43
C ILE A 85 -0.35 1.00 -3.30
N LYS A 86 -0.78 -0.08 -3.94
CA LYS A 86 -2.16 -0.55 -3.87
C LYS A 86 -2.21 -1.84 -3.07
N ILE A 87 -3.21 -1.98 -2.22
CA ILE A 87 -3.40 -3.19 -1.39
C ILE A 87 -4.75 -3.81 -1.64
N ASN A 88 -4.79 -5.14 -1.56
CA ASN A 88 -6.00 -5.93 -1.69
C ASN A 88 -5.98 -7.04 -0.65
N GLY A 89 -7.01 -7.10 0.17
CA GLY A 89 -7.16 -8.10 1.23
C GLY A 89 -8.02 -9.29 0.86
N GLY A 90 -8.29 -9.51 -0.43
CA GLY A 90 -9.04 -10.67 -0.89
C GLY A 90 -8.38 -11.97 -0.47
N VAL A 91 -9.13 -12.84 0.22
CA VAL A 91 -8.59 -14.07 0.81
C VAL A 91 -7.91 -14.95 -0.24
N ALA A 92 -8.56 -15.12 -1.40
CA ALA A 92 -8.02 -15.95 -2.46
C ALA A 92 -6.75 -15.36 -3.07
N LEU A 93 -6.71 -14.04 -3.27
CA LEU A 93 -5.54 -13.39 -3.84
C LEU A 93 -4.35 -13.43 -2.87
N VAL A 94 -4.57 -13.11 -1.61
CA VAL A 94 -3.52 -13.16 -0.57
C VAL A 94 -2.97 -14.57 -0.45
N SER A 95 -3.85 -15.57 -0.39
CA SER A 95 -3.44 -16.98 -0.32
C SER A 95 -2.63 -17.40 -1.53
N MET A 96 -3.02 -16.98 -2.72
CA MET A 96 -2.31 -17.28 -3.96
C MET A 96 -0.90 -16.68 -3.96
N CYS A 97 -0.77 -15.43 -3.51
CA CYS A 97 0.54 -14.78 -3.39
C CYS A 97 1.43 -15.49 -2.37
N GLN A 98 0.86 -15.91 -1.23
CA GLN A 98 1.60 -16.64 -0.20
C GLN A 98 2.07 -18.01 -0.70
N LYS A 99 1.19 -18.77 -1.33
CA LYS A 99 1.48 -20.13 -1.79
C LYS A 99 2.41 -20.18 -3.00
N SER A 100 2.36 -19.16 -3.86
CA SER A 100 3.22 -19.12 -5.05
C SER A 100 4.68 -18.81 -4.72
N GLY A 101 4.96 -18.30 -3.53
CA GLY A 101 6.32 -17.90 -3.15
C GLY A 101 6.84 -16.73 -3.97
N ILE A 102 5.94 -15.93 -4.53
CA ILE A 102 6.31 -14.78 -5.36
C ILE A 102 7.19 -13.81 -4.58
N GLU A 103 8.27 -13.34 -5.19
CA GLU A 103 9.20 -12.42 -4.55
C GLU A 103 8.80 -10.97 -4.78
N LYS A 104 9.12 -10.12 -3.80
CA LYS A 104 8.98 -8.68 -3.90
C LYS A 104 9.78 -8.17 -5.10
N GLY A 105 9.15 -7.35 -5.92
CA GLY A 105 9.75 -6.82 -7.13
C GLY A 105 9.33 -7.54 -8.41
N THR A 106 8.49 -8.56 -8.31
CA THR A 106 8.04 -9.34 -9.47
C THR A 106 6.88 -8.62 -10.18
N PRO A 107 7.00 -8.34 -11.49
CA PRO A 107 5.88 -7.80 -12.26
C PRO A 107 4.77 -8.83 -12.44
N VAL A 108 3.54 -8.44 -12.21
CA VAL A 108 2.38 -9.34 -12.25
C VAL A 108 1.17 -8.68 -12.89
N GLU A 109 0.27 -9.53 -13.36
CA GLU A 109 -1.09 -9.14 -13.74
C GLU A 109 -2.07 -9.91 -12.85
N VAL A 110 -2.98 -9.19 -12.23
CA VAL A 110 -4.04 -9.76 -11.40
C VAL A 110 -5.36 -9.55 -12.10
N THR A 111 -6.08 -10.62 -12.36
CA THR A 111 -7.38 -10.59 -13.06
C THR A 111 -8.45 -11.17 -12.16
N PHE A 112 -9.58 -10.48 -12.05
CA PHE A 112 -10.78 -11.04 -11.43
C PHE A 112 -11.45 -11.97 -12.41
N LYS A 113 -11.46 -13.28 -12.10
CA LYS A 113 -12.01 -14.31 -12.98
C LYS A 113 -13.51 -14.49 -12.80
N GLU A 114 -13.93 -14.78 -11.58
CA GLU A 114 -15.32 -15.09 -11.26
C GLU A 114 -15.58 -14.94 -9.77
N LYS A 115 -16.84 -14.96 -9.41
CA LYS A 115 -17.26 -14.93 -8.01
C LYS A 115 -18.06 -16.21 -7.72
N LYS A 116 -17.62 -16.96 -6.71
CA LYS A 116 -18.33 -18.14 -6.21
C LYS A 116 -18.89 -17.84 -4.83
N GLY A 117 -20.20 -17.64 -4.74
CA GLY A 117 -20.80 -17.15 -3.51
C GLY A 117 -20.25 -15.75 -3.17
N ASN A 118 -19.65 -15.63 -2.01
CA ASN A 118 -19.00 -14.38 -1.58
C ASN A 118 -17.50 -14.34 -1.85
N LEU A 119 -16.95 -15.40 -2.45
CA LEU A 119 -15.53 -15.51 -2.71
C LEU A 119 -15.19 -15.08 -4.13
N LYS A 120 -14.32 -14.08 -4.26
CA LYS A 120 -13.77 -13.66 -5.54
C LYS A 120 -12.60 -14.56 -5.91
N ILE A 121 -12.59 -15.06 -7.13
CA ILE A 121 -11.52 -15.88 -7.68
C ILE A 121 -10.69 -15.04 -8.62
N TYR A 122 -9.38 -15.06 -8.41
CA TYR A 122 -8.41 -14.28 -9.18
C TYR A 122 -7.47 -15.19 -9.94
N SER A 123 -6.88 -14.67 -11.01
CA SER A 123 -5.70 -15.24 -11.59
C SER A 123 -4.52 -14.29 -11.39
N LEU A 124 -3.38 -14.86 -11.10
CA LEU A 124 -2.12 -14.15 -10.90
C LEU A 124 -1.16 -14.61 -11.98
N THR A 125 -0.76 -13.70 -12.85
CA THR A 125 0.12 -14.01 -13.99
C THR A 125 1.41 -13.24 -13.84
N LEU A 126 2.53 -13.93 -13.99
CA LEU A 126 3.84 -13.29 -14.00
C LEU A 126 4.08 -12.64 -15.35
N LEU A 127 4.57 -11.41 -15.31
CA LEU A 127 4.93 -10.68 -16.52
C LEU A 127 6.45 -10.78 -16.75
N ALA A 128 6.82 -10.91 -17.98
CA ALA A 128 8.22 -11.03 -18.34
C ALA A 128 8.66 -9.85 -19.20
#